data_76fa188615d453537edf074a9b97cca2
#
_entry.id   76fa188615d453537edf074a9b97cca2
#
_cell.length_a   1.000
_cell.length_b   1.000
_cell.length_c   1.000
_cell.angle_alpha   90.00
_cell.angle_beta   90.00
_cell.angle_gamma   90.00
#
_symmetry.space_group_name_H-M   'P 1'
#
loop_
_entity.id
_entity.type
_entity.pdbx_description
1 polymer ?
#
loop_
_entity_poly.entity_id
_entity_poly.type
_entity_poly.pdbx_seq_one_letter_code
_entity_poly.pdbx_strand_id
1 'polypeptide(L)'
;TGASIFQEELDFIKIAKLEAMQKILKEEDVDLFEFHKKIEEKNQLYPKPVRDNINFIRDVKQKSKLESMFKKDKDKYKNILDLLGKVVGGKYKATDYGILYQPKGSKKFFNIEVASSSARSLLMLYFYILHVAQKGDILMIDEPELNLHPKNQILLARLLVLLANAGIKIFITTHSDYIVRELNNCIMLNNFTNEKIKENFIEYDDNYKLSKKDVNAYIAFYDKKSKKNTLKKVDISNENGIDMETFNDVIEQTINIDEKMASMFMED
;
A
#
# COMPACT_ATOMS: atom_id res chain seq x y z
N THR A 1 2.46 4.51 13.08
CA THR A 1 1.66 3.87 14.16
C THR A 1 1.42 2.39 13.88
N GLY A 2 1.10 1.95 12.67
CA GLY A 2 0.93 0.52 12.35
C GLY A 2 2.19 -0.32 12.55
N ALA A 3 3.36 0.21 12.23
CA ALA A 3 4.64 -0.50 12.37
C ALA A 3 5.04 -0.75 13.84
N SER A 4 4.67 0.15 14.76
CA SER A 4 4.99 0.03 16.18
C SER A 4 4.12 -1.04 16.87
N ILE A 5 2.81 -1.05 16.59
CA ILE A 5 1.89 -2.08 17.09
C ILE A 5 2.34 -3.46 16.59
N PHE A 6 2.84 -3.51 15.37
CA PHE A 6 3.34 -4.71 14.72
C PHE A 6 4.57 -5.30 15.40
N GLN A 7 5.51 -4.44 15.81
CA GLN A 7 6.73 -4.86 16.52
C GLN A 7 6.41 -5.42 17.90
N GLU A 8 5.53 -4.76 18.64
CA GLU A 8 5.08 -5.23 19.97
C GLU A 8 4.41 -6.60 19.93
N GLU A 9 3.62 -6.86 18.87
CA GLU A 9 2.96 -8.15 18.66
C GLU A 9 3.94 -9.27 18.31
N LEU A 10 4.91 -8.99 17.46
CA LEU A 10 5.97 -9.96 17.13
C LEU A 10 6.80 -10.30 18.38
N ASP A 11 7.13 -9.31 19.19
CA ASP A 11 7.89 -9.50 20.41
C ASP A 11 7.07 -10.27 21.44
N PHE A 12 5.77 -10.01 21.57
CA PHE A 12 4.89 -10.81 22.44
C PHE A 12 4.82 -12.27 22.02
N ILE A 13 4.66 -12.55 20.72
CA ILE A 13 4.64 -13.93 20.20
C ILE A 13 5.97 -14.63 20.43
N LYS A 14 7.09 -13.92 20.27
CA LYS A 14 8.43 -14.45 20.57
C LYS A 14 8.58 -14.78 22.07
N ILE A 15 8.16 -13.86 22.93
CA ILE A 15 8.21 -14.05 24.38
C ILE A 15 7.32 -15.23 24.80
N ALA A 16 6.08 -15.27 24.32
CA ALA A 16 5.16 -16.38 24.63
C ALA A 16 5.68 -17.73 24.15
N LYS A 17 6.34 -17.80 22.96
CA LYS A 17 7.01 -19.01 22.48
C LYS A 17 8.20 -19.39 23.35
N LEU A 18 9.00 -18.42 23.80
CA LEU A 18 10.13 -18.67 24.71
C LEU A 18 9.66 -19.19 26.07
N GLU A 19 8.59 -18.61 26.63
CA GLU A 19 7.97 -19.08 27.87
C GLU A 19 7.43 -20.51 27.74
N ALA A 20 6.74 -20.82 26.63
CA ALA A 20 6.27 -22.17 26.35
C ALA A 20 7.43 -23.17 26.18
N MET A 21 8.51 -22.79 25.47
CA MET A 21 9.73 -23.60 25.35
C MET A 21 10.42 -23.82 26.69
N GLN A 22 10.51 -22.78 27.54
CA GLN A 22 11.09 -22.92 28.88
C GLN A 22 10.29 -23.87 29.77
N LYS A 23 8.95 -23.86 29.68
CA LYS A 23 8.08 -24.80 30.40
C LYS A 23 8.27 -26.24 29.90
N ILE A 24 8.34 -26.44 28.59
CA ILE A 24 8.62 -27.76 27.98
C ILE A 24 10.00 -28.28 28.45
N LEU A 25 11.02 -27.43 28.49
CA LEU A 25 12.36 -27.81 28.95
C LEU A 25 12.42 -28.14 30.46
N LYS A 26 11.46 -27.66 31.24
CA LYS A 26 11.33 -27.94 32.68
C LYS A 26 10.39 -29.12 32.98
N GLU A 27 9.91 -29.84 31.94
CA GLU A 27 8.92 -30.90 32.05
C GLU A 27 7.61 -30.45 32.72
N GLU A 28 7.28 -29.17 32.68
CA GLU A 28 6.01 -28.64 33.15
C GLU A 28 4.94 -28.84 32.07
N ASP A 29 3.72 -29.22 32.50
CA ASP A 29 2.58 -29.35 31.60
C ASP A 29 2.27 -27.98 30.95
N VAL A 30 2.37 -27.90 29.61
CA VAL A 30 2.00 -26.73 28.84
C VAL A 30 0.54 -26.86 28.45
N ASP A 31 -0.34 -26.13 29.12
CA ASP A 31 -1.73 -26.01 28.69
C ASP A 31 -1.81 -25.19 27.40
N LEU A 32 -1.83 -25.92 26.27
CA LEU A 32 -1.98 -25.35 24.95
C LEU A 32 -3.28 -24.56 24.78
N PHE A 33 -4.33 -24.94 25.52
CA PHE A 33 -5.61 -24.25 25.47
C PHE A 33 -5.52 -22.88 26.16
N GLU A 34 -4.90 -22.82 27.34
CA GLU A 34 -4.66 -21.54 28.05
C GLU A 34 -3.73 -20.62 27.23
N PHE A 35 -2.73 -21.19 26.56
CA PHE A 35 -1.86 -20.45 25.66
C PHE A 35 -2.60 -19.87 24.46
N HIS A 36 -3.45 -20.67 23.78
CA HIS A 36 -4.30 -20.18 22.71
C HIS A 36 -5.28 -19.12 23.19
N LYS A 37 -5.91 -19.32 24.34
CA LYS A 37 -6.85 -18.36 24.93
C LYS A 37 -6.20 -17.00 25.21
N LYS A 38 -5.00 -16.97 25.76
CA LYS A 38 -4.23 -15.72 25.98
C LYS A 38 -3.91 -14.99 24.66
N ILE A 39 -3.57 -15.72 23.60
CA ILE A 39 -3.36 -15.14 22.27
C ILE A 39 -4.67 -14.59 21.69
N GLU A 40 -5.76 -15.33 21.82
CA GLU A 40 -7.08 -14.90 21.32
C GLU A 40 -7.62 -13.70 22.09
N GLU A 41 -7.51 -13.66 23.40
CA GLU A 41 -7.93 -12.53 24.23
C GLU A 41 -7.17 -11.25 23.85
N LYS A 42 -5.87 -11.34 23.58
CA LYS A 42 -5.07 -10.20 23.12
C LYS A 42 -5.41 -9.78 21.70
N ASN A 43 -5.71 -10.72 20.82
CA ASN A 43 -6.18 -10.44 19.47
C ASN A 43 -7.57 -9.75 19.45
N GLN A 44 -8.42 -9.97 20.46
CA GLN A 44 -9.73 -9.29 20.58
C GLN A 44 -9.62 -7.80 20.95
N LEU A 45 -8.47 -7.36 21.47
CA LEU A 45 -8.22 -5.95 21.80
C LEU A 45 -8.04 -5.06 20.55
N TYR A 46 -7.76 -5.65 19.39
CA TYR A 46 -7.50 -4.90 18.16
C TYR A 46 -8.69 -4.87 17.21
N PRO A 47 -8.93 -3.74 16.51
CA PRO A 47 -9.88 -3.69 15.40
C PRO A 47 -9.58 -4.76 14.34
N LYS A 48 -10.64 -5.23 13.67
CA LYS A 48 -10.53 -6.31 12.67
C LYS A 48 -9.41 -6.11 11.63
N PRO A 49 -9.21 -4.90 11.03
CA PRO A 49 -8.13 -4.71 10.05
C PRO A 49 -6.75 -4.99 10.63
N VAL A 50 -6.51 -4.57 11.89
CA VAL A 50 -5.23 -4.82 12.56
C VAL A 50 -5.02 -6.31 12.82
N ARG A 51 -6.06 -7.01 13.27
CA ARG A 51 -6.00 -8.48 13.46
C ARG A 51 -5.73 -9.22 12.17
N ASP A 52 -6.39 -8.82 11.08
CA ASP A 52 -6.21 -9.43 9.76
C ASP A 52 -4.76 -9.25 9.28
N ASN A 53 -4.16 -8.08 9.53
CA ASN A 53 -2.76 -7.81 9.23
C ASN A 53 -1.81 -8.66 10.05
N ILE A 54 -2.03 -8.77 11.37
CA ILE A 54 -1.24 -9.62 12.27
C ILE A 54 -1.30 -11.09 11.81
N ASN A 55 -2.50 -11.60 11.52
CA ASN A 55 -2.68 -12.97 11.05
C ASN A 55 -2.02 -13.18 9.68
N PHE A 56 -2.12 -12.21 8.78
CA PHE A 56 -1.46 -12.29 7.47
C PHE A 56 0.04 -12.47 7.61
N ILE A 57 0.69 -11.70 8.46
CA ILE A 57 2.14 -11.79 8.68
C ILE A 57 2.52 -13.07 9.43
N ARG A 58 1.73 -13.49 10.41
CA ARG A 58 1.95 -14.76 11.12
C ARG A 58 2.00 -15.93 10.15
N ASP A 59 1.10 -15.92 9.17
CA ASP A 59 0.96 -16.98 8.17
C ASP A 59 1.80 -16.74 6.91
N VAL A 60 2.58 -15.67 6.83
CA VAL A 60 3.26 -15.24 5.60
C VAL A 60 4.13 -16.35 5.00
N LYS A 61 4.79 -17.15 5.84
CA LYS A 61 5.60 -18.29 5.37
C LYS A 61 4.77 -19.36 4.68
N GLN A 62 3.59 -19.68 5.21
CA GLN A 62 2.67 -20.62 4.56
C GLN A 62 2.08 -20.02 3.30
N LYS A 63 1.63 -18.75 3.37
CA LYS A 63 1.11 -18.01 2.21
C LYS A 63 2.13 -17.87 1.09
N SER A 64 3.41 -17.72 1.41
CA SER A 64 4.49 -17.60 0.41
C SER A 64 4.68 -18.84 -0.45
N LYS A 65 4.10 -19.98 -0.09
CA LYS A 65 4.07 -21.22 -0.88
C LYS A 65 2.94 -21.24 -1.90
N LEU A 66 1.94 -20.36 -1.75
CA LEU A 66 0.81 -20.24 -2.66
C LEU A 66 1.18 -19.42 -3.88
N GLU A 67 0.38 -19.53 -4.91
CA GLU A 67 0.49 -18.71 -6.11
C GLU A 67 -0.80 -17.93 -6.33
N SER A 68 -0.68 -16.61 -6.38
CA SER A 68 -1.78 -15.72 -6.75
C SER A 68 -2.16 -15.86 -8.21
N MET A 69 -3.27 -15.25 -8.62
CA MET A 69 -3.64 -15.17 -10.04
C MET A 69 -2.55 -14.53 -10.90
N PHE A 70 -1.80 -13.58 -10.36
CA PHE A 70 -0.72 -12.88 -11.07
C PHE A 70 0.49 -13.78 -11.30
N LYS A 71 0.78 -14.67 -10.37
CA LYS A 71 1.92 -15.58 -10.45
C LYS A 71 1.61 -16.82 -11.27
N LYS A 72 0.34 -17.24 -11.31
CA LYS A 72 -0.12 -18.35 -12.15
C LYS A 72 -0.05 -18.04 -13.64
N ASP A 73 -0.33 -16.78 -14.04
CA ASP A 73 -0.30 -16.33 -15.44
C ASP A 73 0.64 -15.14 -15.58
N LYS A 74 1.95 -15.43 -15.46
CA LYS A 74 3.02 -14.42 -15.45
C LYS A 74 3.12 -13.64 -16.75
N ASP A 75 2.83 -14.27 -17.87
CA ASP A 75 2.93 -13.62 -19.18
C ASP A 75 1.84 -12.56 -19.34
N LYS A 76 0.61 -12.89 -18.95
CA LYS A 76 -0.50 -11.96 -18.96
C LYS A 76 -0.32 -10.78 -18.02
N TYR A 77 0.24 -11.01 -16.83
CA TYR A 77 0.37 -10.00 -15.78
C TYR A 77 1.81 -9.51 -15.59
N LYS A 78 2.64 -9.64 -16.62
CA LYS A 78 4.05 -9.24 -16.58
C LYS A 78 4.24 -7.79 -16.15
N ASN A 79 3.41 -6.88 -16.66
CA ASN A 79 3.44 -5.46 -16.32
C ASN A 79 3.22 -5.20 -14.83
N ILE A 80 2.29 -5.93 -14.19
CA ILE A 80 2.04 -5.84 -12.73
C ILE A 80 3.26 -6.33 -11.95
N LEU A 81 3.83 -7.48 -12.33
CA LEU A 81 4.97 -8.07 -11.63
C LEU A 81 6.24 -7.22 -11.78
N ASP A 82 6.48 -6.69 -12.97
CA ASP A 82 7.61 -5.80 -13.25
C ASP A 82 7.49 -4.47 -12.49
N LEU A 83 6.27 -3.89 -12.45
CA LEU A 83 6.02 -2.66 -11.73
C LEU A 83 6.12 -2.86 -10.21
N LEU A 84 5.60 -3.98 -9.69
CA LEU A 84 5.76 -4.36 -8.29
C LEU A 84 7.25 -4.42 -7.91
N GLY A 85 8.08 -5.04 -8.75
CA GLY A 85 9.53 -5.10 -8.56
C GLY A 85 10.20 -3.72 -8.54
N LYS A 86 9.71 -2.77 -9.35
CA LYS A 86 10.20 -1.37 -9.37
C LYS A 86 9.78 -0.62 -8.10
N VAL A 87 8.53 -0.73 -7.68
CA VAL A 87 7.97 -0.06 -6.48
C VAL A 87 8.69 -0.55 -5.22
N VAL A 88 8.87 -1.86 -5.09
CA VAL A 88 9.51 -2.49 -3.93
C VAL A 88 11.03 -2.27 -3.89
N GLY A 89 11.67 -2.14 -5.05
CA GLY A 89 13.11 -1.97 -5.14
C GLY A 89 13.93 -3.16 -4.64
N GLY A 90 13.33 -4.36 -4.58
CA GLY A 90 13.98 -5.56 -4.06
C GLY A 90 13.06 -6.78 -4.03
N LYS A 91 13.41 -7.75 -3.19
CA LYS A 91 12.65 -8.99 -3.01
C LYS A 91 12.56 -9.35 -1.53
N TYR A 92 11.43 -9.95 -1.12
CA TYR A 92 11.28 -10.52 0.21
C TYR A 92 11.33 -12.03 0.17
N LYS A 93 11.77 -12.62 1.27
CA LYS A 93 11.77 -14.06 1.50
C LYS A 93 11.26 -14.34 2.92
N ALA A 94 10.19 -15.10 3.01
CA ALA A 94 9.69 -15.60 4.29
C ALA A 94 10.48 -16.85 4.71
N THR A 95 10.94 -16.88 5.97
CA THR A 95 11.72 -17.98 6.56
C THR A 95 11.11 -18.39 7.90
N ASP A 96 11.65 -19.43 8.54
CA ASP A 96 11.26 -19.84 9.89
C ASP A 96 11.61 -18.81 10.95
N TYR A 97 12.64 -17.98 10.67
CA TYR A 97 13.18 -17.00 11.59
C TYR A 97 12.69 -15.58 11.35
N GLY A 98 11.76 -15.39 10.41
CA GLY A 98 11.21 -14.09 10.05
C GLY A 98 11.30 -13.80 8.55
N ILE A 99 11.13 -12.54 8.21
CA ILE A 99 11.13 -12.07 6.82
C ILE A 99 12.46 -11.39 6.51
N LEU A 100 13.04 -11.78 5.40
CA LEU A 100 14.26 -11.20 4.88
C LEU A 100 13.96 -10.33 3.66
N TYR A 101 14.71 -9.24 3.49
CA TYR A 101 14.66 -8.35 2.35
C TYR A 101 16.00 -8.30 1.63
N GLN A 102 15.98 -8.41 0.32
CA GLN A 102 17.14 -8.27 -0.56
C GLN A 102 16.93 -7.05 -1.47
N PRO A 103 17.67 -5.95 -1.25
CA PRO A 103 17.64 -4.79 -2.13
C PRO A 103 18.06 -5.16 -3.56
N LYS A 104 17.51 -4.49 -4.56
CA LYS A 104 17.91 -4.65 -5.97
C LYS A 104 19.40 -4.33 -6.11
N GLY A 105 20.13 -5.20 -6.80
CA GLY A 105 21.59 -5.07 -6.98
C GLY A 105 22.42 -5.62 -5.82
N SER A 106 21.83 -5.96 -4.68
CA SER A 106 22.53 -6.62 -3.58
C SER A 106 22.47 -8.15 -3.72
N LYS A 107 23.55 -8.83 -3.33
CA LYS A 107 23.57 -10.29 -3.15
C LYS A 107 23.17 -10.73 -1.74
N LYS A 108 23.11 -9.78 -0.78
CA LYS A 108 22.85 -10.07 0.63
C LYS A 108 21.39 -9.87 0.98
N PHE A 109 20.90 -10.73 1.86
CA PHE A 109 19.61 -10.59 2.54
C PHE A 109 19.82 -9.96 3.91
N PHE A 110 18.90 -9.09 4.29
CA PHE A 110 18.85 -8.42 5.58
C PHE A 110 17.53 -8.77 6.28
N ASN A 111 17.51 -8.81 7.60
CA ASN A 111 16.28 -8.91 8.34
C ASN A 111 15.40 -7.67 8.00
N ILE A 112 14.10 -7.87 7.82
CA ILE A 112 13.16 -6.78 7.51
C ILE A 112 13.16 -5.68 8.58
N GLU A 113 13.50 -6.00 9.81
CA GLU A 113 13.57 -5.04 10.93
C GLU A 113 14.63 -3.95 10.69
N VAL A 114 15.73 -4.27 10.01
CA VAL A 114 16.79 -3.32 9.66
C VAL A 114 16.67 -2.74 8.26
N ALA A 115 15.63 -3.13 7.50
CA ALA A 115 15.35 -2.58 6.20
C ALA A 115 14.77 -1.16 6.29
N SER A 116 14.79 -0.43 5.18
CA SER A 116 14.19 0.91 5.10
C SER A 116 12.70 0.90 5.45
N SER A 117 12.18 2.05 5.89
CA SER A 117 10.75 2.19 6.19
C SER A 117 9.87 1.88 4.98
N SER A 118 10.30 2.28 3.76
CA SER A 118 9.59 1.96 2.52
C SER A 118 9.54 0.46 2.25
N ALA A 119 10.65 -0.27 2.47
CA ALA A 119 10.64 -1.72 2.33
C ALA A 119 9.69 -2.39 3.35
N ARG A 120 9.61 -1.87 4.58
CA ARG A 120 8.67 -2.40 5.57
C ARG A 120 7.21 -2.13 5.21
N SER A 121 6.90 -0.93 4.71
CA SER A 121 5.52 -0.55 4.32
C SER A 121 4.98 -1.39 3.17
N LEU A 122 5.82 -1.76 2.20
CA LEU A 122 5.41 -2.49 1.00
C LEU A 122 5.37 -4.02 1.17
N LEU A 123 5.81 -4.53 2.31
CA LEU A 123 5.93 -5.97 2.56
C LEU A 123 4.62 -6.73 2.36
N MET A 124 3.55 -6.26 2.98
CA MET A 124 2.26 -6.96 2.92
C MET A 124 1.68 -6.93 1.50
N LEU A 125 1.75 -5.78 0.83
CA LEU A 125 1.31 -5.64 -0.55
C LEU A 125 2.06 -6.59 -1.48
N TYR A 126 3.38 -6.73 -1.30
CA TYR A 126 4.20 -7.66 -2.07
C TYR A 126 3.73 -9.12 -1.91
N PHE A 127 3.59 -9.59 -0.67
CA PHE A 127 3.15 -10.97 -0.43
C PHE A 127 1.71 -11.19 -0.88
N TYR A 128 0.83 -10.22 -0.72
CA TYR A 128 -0.53 -10.29 -1.23
C TYR A 128 -0.53 -10.47 -2.75
N ILE A 129 0.14 -9.59 -3.49
CA ILE A 129 0.16 -9.64 -4.97
C ILE A 129 0.76 -10.96 -5.46
N LEU A 130 1.86 -11.43 -4.89
CA LEU A 130 2.54 -12.63 -5.39
C LEU A 130 1.87 -13.95 -4.98
N HIS A 131 1.20 -13.98 -3.84
CA HIS A 131 0.86 -15.26 -3.24
C HIS A 131 -0.62 -15.45 -2.91
N VAL A 132 -1.39 -14.37 -2.75
CA VAL A 132 -2.75 -14.44 -2.22
C VAL A 132 -3.80 -13.93 -3.19
N ALA A 133 -3.52 -12.86 -3.91
CA ALA A 133 -4.48 -12.12 -4.73
C ALA A 133 -5.28 -13.00 -5.68
N GLN A 134 -6.61 -12.83 -5.66
CA GLN A 134 -7.56 -13.49 -6.53
C GLN A 134 -8.49 -12.45 -7.17
N LYS A 135 -9.04 -12.77 -8.35
CA LYS A 135 -10.00 -11.89 -9.01
C LYS A 135 -11.25 -11.70 -8.13
N GLY A 136 -11.66 -10.45 -7.97
CA GLY A 136 -12.81 -10.07 -7.16
C GLY A 136 -12.48 -9.74 -5.70
N ASP A 137 -11.23 -9.94 -5.26
CA ASP A 137 -10.79 -9.52 -3.94
C ASP A 137 -11.04 -8.03 -3.71
N ILE A 138 -11.16 -7.66 -2.43
CA ILE A 138 -11.17 -6.27 -1.98
C ILE A 138 -9.87 -6.00 -1.23
N LEU A 139 -9.04 -5.13 -1.79
CA LEU A 139 -7.80 -4.65 -1.19
C LEU A 139 -8.03 -3.28 -0.56
N MET A 140 -7.94 -3.22 0.76
CA MET A 140 -8.10 -1.96 1.53
C MET A 140 -6.75 -1.55 2.08
N ILE A 141 -6.30 -0.33 1.77
CA ILE A 141 -5.02 0.21 2.24
C ILE A 141 -5.22 1.62 2.77
N ASP A 142 -4.82 1.82 4.01
CA ASP A 142 -4.80 3.12 4.66
C ASP A 142 -3.45 3.80 4.41
N GLU A 143 -3.47 4.98 3.78
CA GLU A 143 -2.30 5.78 3.44
C GLU A 143 -1.17 4.97 2.77
N PRO A 144 -1.39 4.40 1.57
CA PRO A 144 -0.40 3.56 0.90
C PRO A 144 0.91 4.29 0.57
N GLU A 145 0.91 5.60 0.58
CA GLU A 145 2.07 6.48 0.38
C GLU A 145 3.04 6.55 1.54
N LEU A 146 2.66 6.10 2.73
CA LEU A 146 3.48 6.25 3.93
C LEU A 146 4.88 5.67 3.73
N ASN A 147 5.88 6.51 4.07
CA ASN A 147 7.31 6.20 3.94
C ASN A 147 7.80 6.00 2.50
N LEU A 148 7.04 6.40 1.49
CA LEU A 148 7.45 6.31 0.10
C LEU A 148 7.94 7.68 -0.44
N HIS A 149 9.06 7.64 -1.16
CA HIS A 149 9.50 8.80 -1.93
C HIS A 149 8.45 9.13 -3.02
N PRO A 150 8.19 10.42 -3.37
CA PRO A 150 7.21 10.82 -4.38
C PRO A 150 7.23 10.01 -5.67
N LYS A 151 8.40 9.73 -6.21
CA LYS A 151 8.55 8.87 -7.39
C LYS A 151 7.93 7.47 -7.19
N ASN A 152 8.08 6.88 -6.00
CA ASN A 152 7.50 5.57 -5.70
C ASN A 152 6.00 5.65 -5.44
N GLN A 153 5.48 6.79 -4.98
CA GLN A 153 4.04 7.02 -4.83
C GLN A 153 3.36 7.02 -6.20
N ILE A 154 3.96 7.66 -7.21
CA ILE A 154 3.50 7.62 -8.60
C ILE A 154 3.48 6.17 -9.13
N LEU A 155 4.58 5.44 -8.96
CA LEU A 155 4.65 4.04 -9.40
C LEU A 155 3.64 3.14 -8.66
N LEU A 156 3.40 3.41 -7.37
CA LEU A 156 2.39 2.71 -6.59
C LEU A 156 0.98 2.99 -7.11
N ALA A 157 0.64 4.25 -7.42
CA ALA A 157 -0.65 4.60 -8.00
C ALA A 157 -0.89 3.86 -9.32
N ARG A 158 0.12 3.80 -10.21
CA ARG A 158 0.08 2.98 -11.44
C ARG A 158 -0.16 1.50 -11.15
N LEU A 159 0.53 0.96 -10.15
CA LEU A 159 0.35 -0.44 -9.75
C LEU A 159 -1.09 -0.69 -9.28
N LEU A 160 -1.66 0.21 -8.49
CA LEU A 160 -3.06 0.11 -8.05
C LEU A 160 -4.03 0.14 -9.24
N VAL A 161 -3.80 0.99 -10.24
CA VAL A 161 -4.60 1.00 -11.48
C VAL A 161 -4.53 -0.34 -12.22
N LEU A 162 -3.33 -0.90 -12.39
CA LEU A 162 -3.18 -2.21 -13.03
C LEU A 162 -3.88 -3.33 -12.25
N LEU A 163 -3.83 -3.30 -10.92
CA LEU A 163 -4.54 -4.26 -10.07
C LEU A 163 -6.06 -4.11 -10.21
N ALA A 164 -6.58 -2.87 -10.26
CA ALA A 164 -8.00 -2.60 -10.48
C ALA A 164 -8.45 -3.12 -11.84
N ASN A 165 -7.69 -2.84 -12.91
CA ASN A 165 -7.97 -3.34 -14.26
C ASN A 165 -7.88 -4.88 -14.36
N ALA A 166 -7.11 -5.52 -13.48
CA ALA A 166 -7.06 -6.98 -13.37
C ALA A 166 -8.23 -7.58 -12.57
N GLY A 167 -9.12 -6.75 -12.00
CA GLY A 167 -10.33 -7.16 -11.30
C GLY A 167 -10.22 -7.24 -9.78
N ILE A 168 -9.21 -6.61 -9.19
CA ILE A 168 -9.13 -6.36 -7.74
C ILE A 168 -9.93 -5.08 -7.42
N LYS A 169 -10.83 -5.13 -6.45
CA LYS A 169 -11.50 -3.92 -5.94
C LYS A 169 -10.60 -3.23 -4.96
N ILE A 170 -10.30 -1.95 -5.18
CA ILE A 170 -9.35 -1.19 -4.37
C ILE A 170 -10.06 -0.10 -3.60
N PHE A 171 -9.79 -0.03 -2.30
CA PHE A 171 -10.17 1.07 -1.43
C PHE A 171 -8.92 1.63 -0.76
N ILE A 172 -8.66 2.92 -0.94
CA ILE A 172 -7.54 3.60 -0.31
C ILE A 172 -8.00 4.87 0.40
N THR A 173 -7.35 5.21 1.51
CA THR A 173 -7.30 6.58 2.03
C THR A 173 -5.97 7.18 1.63
N THR A 174 -5.91 8.46 1.32
CA THR A 174 -4.63 9.09 0.95
C THR A 174 -4.62 10.59 1.25
N HIS A 175 -3.46 11.08 1.65
CA HIS A 175 -3.11 12.49 1.73
C HIS A 175 -2.09 12.88 0.66
N SER A 176 -1.79 12.00 -0.30
CA SER A 176 -0.80 12.22 -1.33
C SER A 176 -1.40 12.85 -2.57
N ASP A 177 -0.97 14.06 -2.85
CA ASP A 177 -1.16 14.75 -4.11
C ASP A 177 -0.61 13.92 -5.30
N TYR A 178 0.55 13.28 -5.15
CA TYR A 178 1.17 12.47 -6.19
C TYR A 178 0.33 11.27 -6.59
N ILE A 179 -0.32 10.60 -5.63
CA ILE A 179 -1.20 9.46 -5.91
C ILE A 179 -2.42 9.95 -6.68
N VAL A 180 -3.10 11.02 -6.20
CA VAL A 180 -4.33 11.50 -6.83
C VAL A 180 -4.06 12.04 -8.24
N ARG A 181 -2.97 12.81 -8.43
CA ARG A 181 -2.57 13.30 -9.77
C ARG A 181 -2.26 12.15 -10.72
N GLU A 182 -1.60 11.10 -10.26
CA GLU A 182 -1.31 9.96 -11.12
C GLU A 182 -2.57 9.16 -11.48
N LEU A 183 -3.53 9.02 -10.55
CA LEU A 183 -4.85 8.45 -10.87
C LEU A 183 -5.58 9.33 -11.90
N ASN A 184 -5.49 10.66 -11.79
CA ASN A 184 -6.06 11.59 -12.76
C ASN A 184 -5.42 11.42 -14.13
N ASN A 185 -4.09 11.32 -14.21
CA ASN A 185 -3.41 11.00 -15.46
C ASN A 185 -3.99 9.73 -16.10
N CYS A 186 -4.15 8.65 -15.31
CA CYS A 186 -4.70 7.39 -15.79
C CYS A 186 -6.17 7.51 -16.26
N ILE A 187 -6.98 8.38 -15.63
CA ILE A 187 -8.34 8.67 -16.09
C ILE A 187 -8.30 9.45 -17.40
N MET A 188 -7.46 10.47 -17.48
CA MET A 188 -7.33 11.35 -18.66
C MET A 188 -6.80 10.61 -19.89
N LEU A 189 -6.04 9.53 -19.74
CA LEU A 189 -5.58 8.68 -20.84
C LEU A 189 -6.73 8.13 -21.69
N ASN A 190 -7.97 8.06 -21.16
CA ASN A 190 -9.14 7.62 -21.94
C ASN A 190 -9.53 8.58 -23.06
N ASN A 191 -9.04 9.83 -23.04
CA ASN A 191 -9.29 10.82 -24.10
C ASN A 191 -8.37 10.61 -25.32
N PHE A 192 -7.41 9.70 -25.25
CA PHE A 192 -6.39 9.53 -26.28
C PHE A 192 -6.42 8.11 -26.86
N THR A 193 -6.09 8.01 -28.16
CA THR A 193 -5.86 6.70 -28.81
C THR A 193 -4.54 6.11 -28.33
N ASN A 194 -4.37 4.81 -28.50
CA ASN A 194 -3.17 4.11 -28.07
C ASN A 194 -1.93 4.56 -28.82
N GLU A 195 -2.08 4.95 -30.10
CA GLU A 195 -1.00 5.51 -30.94
C GLU A 195 -0.51 6.83 -30.34
N LYS A 196 -1.43 7.76 -30.04
CA LYS A 196 -1.09 9.03 -29.41
C LYS A 196 -0.43 8.89 -28.04
N ILE A 197 -0.86 7.90 -27.24
CA ILE A 197 -0.24 7.63 -25.95
C ILE A 197 1.20 7.19 -26.15
N LYS A 198 1.45 6.22 -27.04
CA LYS A 198 2.81 5.69 -27.31
C LYS A 198 3.74 6.73 -27.93
N GLU A 199 3.23 7.63 -28.76
CA GLU A 199 4.03 8.69 -29.39
C GLU A 199 4.46 9.77 -28.40
N ASN A 200 3.64 10.10 -27.40
CA ASN A 200 3.86 11.24 -26.53
C ASN A 200 4.30 10.86 -25.10
N PHE A 201 4.03 9.63 -24.64
CA PHE A 201 4.23 9.23 -23.26
C PHE A 201 4.94 7.87 -23.19
N ILE A 202 6.26 7.87 -23.04
CA ILE A 202 7.06 6.63 -22.93
C ILE A 202 6.66 5.77 -21.71
N GLU A 203 6.12 6.40 -20.68
CA GLU A 203 5.86 5.76 -19.39
C GLU A 203 4.46 5.15 -19.30
N TYR A 204 3.59 5.38 -20.29
CA TYR A 204 2.22 4.90 -20.31
C TYR A 204 1.94 4.00 -21.51
N ASP A 205 1.03 3.08 -21.29
CA ASP A 205 0.38 2.28 -22.31
C ASP A 205 -1.11 2.16 -22.01
N ASP A 206 -1.82 1.44 -22.85
CA ASP A 206 -3.29 1.26 -22.74
C ASP A 206 -3.72 0.56 -21.44
N ASN A 207 -2.83 -0.20 -20.81
CA ASN A 207 -3.14 -0.91 -19.56
C ASN A 207 -3.33 0.06 -18.37
N TYR A 208 -2.81 1.29 -18.46
CA TYR A 208 -2.94 2.31 -17.42
C TYR A 208 -4.24 3.13 -17.54
N LYS A 209 -5.05 2.94 -18.57
CA LYS A 209 -6.36 3.60 -18.66
C LYS A 209 -7.26 3.18 -17.52
N LEU A 210 -7.77 4.16 -16.78
CA LEU A 210 -8.69 3.96 -15.66
C LEU A 210 -10.04 4.60 -16.00
N SER A 211 -11.09 3.81 -16.14
CA SER A 211 -12.42 4.34 -16.46
C SER A 211 -12.98 5.15 -15.28
N LYS A 212 -13.43 6.39 -15.52
CA LYS A 212 -14.06 7.21 -14.48
C LYS A 212 -15.31 6.56 -13.87
N LYS A 213 -15.97 5.64 -14.60
CA LYS A 213 -17.14 4.92 -14.11
C LYS A 213 -16.80 3.90 -13.03
N ASP A 214 -15.54 3.47 -12.99
CA ASP A 214 -15.03 2.48 -12.03
C ASP A 214 -14.37 3.13 -10.81
N VAL A 215 -14.39 4.48 -10.75
CA VAL A 215 -13.79 5.26 -9.67
C VAL A 215 -14.85 6.02 -8.89
N ASN A 216 -14.76 5.97 -7.57
CA ASN A 216 -15.48 6.86 -6.67
C ASN A 216 -14.49 7.53 -5.74
N ALA A 217 -14.60 8.85 -5.59
CA ALA A 217 -13.76 9.65 -4.70
C ALA A 217 -14.62 10.39 -3.69
N TYR A 218 -14.10 10.52 -2.47
CA TYR A 218 -14.76 11.21 -1.36
C TYR A 218 -13.74 12.03 -0.57
N ILE A 219 -14.14 13.22 -0.12
CA ILE A 219 -13.38 14.05 0.80
C ILE A 219 -14.02 13.93 2.18
N ALA A 220 -13.19 13.63 3.18
CA ALA A 220 -13.58 13.70 4.58
C ALA A 220 -13.44 15.14 5.09
N PHE A 221 -14.49 15.70 5.67
CA PHE A 221 -14.45 17.05 6.23
C PHE A 221 -15.34 17.18 7.47
N TYR A 222 -15.05 18.20 8.28
CA TYR A 222 -15.88 18.54 9.43
C TYR A 222 -17.00 19.49 8.99
N ASP A 223 -18.24 19.01 9.03
CA ASP A 223 -19.41 19.84 8.76
C ASP A 223 -19.78 20.67 10.01
N LYS A 224 -19.56 21.99 9.91
CA LYS A 224 -19.84 22.94 10.98
C LYS A 224 -21.33 23.02 11.34
N LYS A 225 -22.24 22.70 10.41
CA LYS A 225 -23.71 22.75 10.66
C LYS A 225 -24.17 21.56 11.47
N SER A 226 -23.78 20.36 11.07
CA SER A 226 -24.14 19.12 11.78
C SER A 226 -23.20 18.82 12.95
N LYS A 227 -22.07 19.54 13.08
CA LYS A 227 -20.99 19.32 14.07
C LYS A 227 -20.46 17.88 14.04
N LYS A 228 -20.34 17.29 12.85
CA LYS A 228 -19.88 15.92 12.64
C LYS A 228 -18.88 15.85 11.50
N ASN A 229 -17.99 14.85 11.57
CA ASN A 229 -17.19 14.45 10.42
C ASN A 229 -18.11 13.74 9.42
N THR A 230 -18.00 14.09 8.15
CA THR A 230 -18.81 13.55 7.06
C THR A 230 -17.97 13.39 5.80
N LEU A 231 -18.54 12.70 4.82
CA LEU A 231 -17.91 12.49 3.51
C LEU A 231 -18.71 13.24 2.43
N LYS A 232 -18.02 13.98 1.60
CA LYS A 232 -18.57 14.60 0.39
C LYS A 232 -18.06 13.82 -0.81
N LYS A 233 -18.96 13.37 -1.68
CA LYS A 233 -18.56 12.77 -2.96
C LYS A 233 -17.91 13.84 -3.83
N VAL A 234 -16.81 13.46 -4.49
CA VAL A 234 -16.05 14.32 -5.39
C VAL A 234 -16.43 14.02 -6.82
N ASP A 235 -16.54 15.04 -7.65
CA ASP A 235 -16.81 14.91 -9.08
C ASP A 235 -15.58 14.39 -9.83
N ILE A 236 -15.83 13.57 -10.85
CA ILE A 236 -14.78 12.97 -11.68
C ILE A 236 -15.12 13.18 -13.14
N SER A 237 -14.23 13.83 -13.87
CA SER A 237 -14.36 14.04 -15.32
C SER A 237 -13.29 13.29 -16.10
N ASN A 238 -13.48 13.08 -17.40
CA ASN A 238 -12.42 12.54 -18.25
C ASN A 238 -11.34 13.59 -18.54
N GLU A 239 -11.70 14.87 -18.51
CA GLU A 239 -10.81 15.99 -18.83
C GLU A 239 -9.85 16.33 -17.71
N ASN A 240 -10.32 16.26 -16.46
CA ASN A 240 -9.57 16.71 -15.28
C ASN A 240 -9.33 15.61 -14.24
N GLY A 241 -9.95 14.41 -14.38
CA GLY A 241 -9.91 13.37 -13.37
C GLY A 241 -10.77 13.70 -12.15
N ILE A 242 -10.30 13.31 -10.98
CA ILE A 242 -10.88 13.57 -9.65
C ILE A 242 -10.62 15.04 -9.32
N ASP A 243 -11.66 15.75 -8.89
CA ASP A 243 -11.50 17.14 -8.43
C ASP A 243 -10.62 17.20 -7.17
N MET A 244 -9.57 18.02 -7.25
CA MET A 244 -8.53 18.14 -6.23
C MET A 244 -8.64 19.46 -5.42
N GLU A 245 -9.84 20.01 -5.25
CA GLU A 245 -10.08 21.32 -4.60
C GLU A 245 -9.20 21.54 -3.36
N THR A 246 -9.18 20.56 -2.43
CA THR A 246 -8.43 20.70 -1.17
C THR A 246 -6.90 20.67 -1.33
N PHE A 247 -6.37 20.02 -2.38
CA PHE A 247 -4.94 20.03 -2.68
C PHE A 247 -4.55 21.29 -3.42
N ASN A 248 -5.39 21.75 -4.36
CA ASN A 248 -5.14 22.94 -5.17
C ASN A 248 -5.03 24.19 -4.32
N ASP A 249 -5.89 24.37 -3.31
CA ASP A 249 -5.84 25.50 -2.39
C ASP A 249 -4.48 25.64 -1.70
N VAL A 250 -3.89 24.53 -1.25
CA VAL A 250 -2.58 24.53 -0.58
C VAL A 250 -1.46 24.86 -1.58
N ILE A 251 -1.54 24.28 -2.78
CA ILE A 251 -0.55 24.49 -3.84
C ILE A 251 -0.57 25.97 -4.29
N GLU A 252 -1.74 26.55 -4.53
CA GLU A 252 -1.90 27.94 -4.90
C GLU A 252 -1.35 28.90 -3.82
N GLN A 253 -1.62 28.59 -2.55
CA GLN A 253 -1.04 29.38 -1.44
C GLN A 253 0.50 29.32 -1.46
N THR A 254 1.08 28.16 -1.69
CA THR A 254 2.54 28.00 -1.74
C THR A 254 3.14 28.74 -2.92
N ILE A 255 2.55 28.62 -4.12
CA ILE A 255 2.99 29.34 -5.33
C ILE A 255 2.93 30.85 -5.10
N ASN A 256 1.85 31.36 -4.52
CA ASN A 256 1.69 32.78 -4.22
C ASN A 256 2.77 33.32 -3.24
N ILE A 257 3.20 32.48 -2.29
CA ILE A 257 4.30 32.84 -1.37
C ILE A 257 5.62 32.89 -2.14
N ASP A 258 5.90 31.88 -2.97
CA ASP A 258 7.13 31.78 -3.75
C ASP A 258 7.23 32.95 -4.74
N GLU A 259 6.14 33.33 -5.42
CA GLU A 259 6.10 34.48 -6.34
C GLU A 259 6.36 35.79 -5.62
N LYS A 260 5.78 35.98 -4.41
CA LYS A 260 6.06 37.19 -3.60
C LYS A 260 7.52 37.25 -3.17
N MET A 261 8.10 36.09 -2.75
CA MET A 261 9.53 36.07 -2.41
C MET A 261 10.40 36.38 -3.62
N ALA A 262 10.09 35.80 -4.78
CA ALA A 262 10.84 36.07 -6.02
C ALA A 262 10.78 37.56 -6.45
N SER A 263 9.61 38.19 -6.29
CA SER A 263 9.49 39.65 -6.62
C SER A 263 10.35 40.51 -5.72
N MET A 264 10.49 40.19 -4.42
CA MET A 264 11.33 40.93 -3.49
C MET A 264 12.84 40.90 -3.86
N PHE A 265 13.30 39.80 -4.49
CA PHE A 265 14.69 39.70 -4.97
C PHE A 265 14.94 40.49 -6.28
N MET A 266 13.89 40.93 -6.97
CA MET A 266 14.03 41.70 -8.20
C MET A 266 13.92 43.22 -7.97
N GLU A 267 13.53 43.66 -6.76
CA GLU A 267 13.41 45.05 -6.35
C GLU A 267 14.71 45.62 -5.73
N ASP A 268 15.71 44.77 -5.45
CA ASP A 268 17.06 45.12 -5.03
C ASP A 268 18.04 45.11 -6.24
#